data_593aa36c1f68af265484d0f08f601088
#
_entry.id   593aa36c1f68af265484d0f08f601088
#
_cell.length_a   1.000
_cell.length_b   1.000
_cell.length_c   1.000
_cell.angle_alpha   90.00
_cell.angle_beta   90.00
_cell.angle_gamma   90.00
#
_symmetry.space_group_name_H-M   'P 1'
#
loop_
_entity.id
_entity.type
_entity.pdbx_description
1 polymer ?
#
loop_
_entity_poly.entity_id
_entity_poly.type
_entity_poly.pdbx_seq_one_letter_code
_entity_poly.pdbx_strand_id
1 'polypeptide(L)'
;MTGTVAIRTATIGNAEALHRAMLAIAETMGETHRVVSTIDDIRRYGFGDAPCFEALVAEVDGAVAGACVFFASFSTYRGRPGVYVQDLHVEPRYRRLGVGAKLLQRLAALTRTRGGIYIRLSVDARNTAAQGFYDRIGIVHSAGELIHAAYDEAFDALADAGDEPTVTA
;
A
#
# COMPACT_ATOMS: atom_id res chain seq x y z
N MET A 1 20.26 -19.30 -6.53
CA MET A 1 19.74 -19.37 -5.15
C MET A 1 18.23 -19.59 -5.22
N THR A 2 17.74 -20.78 -4.89
CA THR A 2 16.32 -21.13 -4.86
C THR A 2 15.82 -21.05 -3.41
N GLY A 3 15.84 -19.86 -2.83
CA GLY A 3 15.27 -19.66 -1.51
C GLY A 3 13.74 -19.77 -1.55
N THR A 4 13.14 -20.45 -0.57
CA THR A 4 11.69 -20.51 -0.43
C THR A 4 11.16 -19.15 -0.01
N VAL A 5 10.22 -18.58 -0.77
CA VAL A 5 9.54 -17.32 -0.42
C VAL A 5 8.38 -17.64 0.51
N ALA A 6 8.46 -17.21 1.75
CA ALA A 6 7.36 -17.27 2.72
C ALA A 6 6.65 -15.91 2.82
N ILE A 7 5.31 -15.91 2.83
CA ILE A 7 4.51 -14.69 3.00
C ILE A 7 3.73 -14.79 4.32
N ARG A 8 3.84 -13.78 5.16
CA ARG A 8 3.09 -13.69 6.42
C ARG A 8 2.60 -12.26 6.69
N THR A 9 1.68 -12.13 7.61
CA THR A 9 1.29 -10.84 8.17
C THR A 9 2.49 -10.20 8.89
N ALA A 10 2.66 -8.91 8.70
CA ALA A 10 3.66 -8.14 9.42
C ALA A 10 3.28 -8.02 10.90
N THR A 11 4.30 -7.85 11.73
CA THR A 11 4.17 -7.54 13.16
C THR A 11 4.85 -6.21 13.45
N ILE A 12 4.69 -5.66 14.65
CA ILE A 12 5.37 -4.42 15.07
C ILE A 12 6.89 -4.50 14.90
N GLY A 13 7.47 -5.69 15.02
CA GLY A 13 8.91 -5.92 14.76
C GLY A 13 9.32 -5.70 13.30
N ASN A 14 8.37 -5.57 12.38
CA ASN A 14 8.64 -5.26 10.98
C ASN A 14 8.56 -3.76 10.65
N ALA A 15 8.26 -2.89 11.63
CA ALA A 15 8.06 -1.45 11.39
C ALA A 15 9.25 -0.80 10.67
N GLU A 16 10.48 -1.11 11.04
CA GLU A 16 11.69 -0.62 10.37
C GLU A 16 11.81 -1.11 8.92
N ALA A 17 11.45 -2.38 8.66
CA ALA A 17 11.49 -2.94 7.32
C ALA A 17 10.41 -2.31 6.42
N LEU A 18 9.22 -2.05 6.97
CA LEU A 18 8.14 -1.35 6.26
C LEU A 18 8.53 0.09 5.93
N HIS A 19 9.12 0.81 6.88
CA HIS A 19 9.60 2.18 6.66
C HIS A 19 10.71 2.22 5.59
N ARG A 20 11.70 1.30 5.65
CA ARG A 20 12.71 1.20 4.59
C ARG A 20 12.13 0.91 3.22
N ALA A 21 11.12 0.03 3.14
CA ALA A 21 10.44 -0.28 1.87
C ALA A 21 9.79 0.98 1.26
N MET A 22 9.15 1.80 2.08
CA MET A 22 8.53 3.06 1.67
C MET A 22 9.58 4.07 1.20
N LEU A 23 10.69 4.24 1.95
CA LEU A 23 11.81 5.08 1.54
C LEU A 23 12.39 4.64 0.18
N ALA A 24 12.55 3.33 -0.04
CA ALA A 24 13.05 2.79 -1.31
C ALA A 24 12.09 3.05 -2.49
N ILE A 25 10.79 3.06 -2.25
CA ILE A 25 9.80 3.48 -3.26
C ILE A 25 9.99 4.96 -3.59
N ALA A 26 10.06 5.82 -2.58
CA ALA A 26 10.26 7.26 -2.76
C ALA A 26 11.59 7.57 -3.46
N GLU A 27 12.65 6.86 -3.15
CA GLU A 27 13.95 6.98 -3.83
C GLU A 27 13.85 6.63 -5.31
N THR A 28 13.15 5.54 -5.64
CA THR A 28 12.92 5.14 -7.05
C THR A 28 12.20 6.23 -7.84
N MET A 29 11.37 7.03 -7.18
CA MET A 29 10.60 8.12 -7.78
C MET A 29 11.32 9.48 -7.72
N GLY A 30 12.47 9.57 -7.02
CA GLY A 30 13.16 10.84 -6.76
C GLY A 30 12.43 11.75 -5.76
N GLU A 31 11.58 11.18 -4.89
CA GLU A 31 10.67 11.92 -4.00
C GLU A 31 10.95 11.71 -2.51
N THR A 32 12.16 11.32 -2.15
CA THR A 32 12.54 11.09 -0.73
C THR A 32 12.33 12.30 0.15
N HIS A 33 12.42 13.52 -0.41
CA HIS A 33 12.16 14.77 0.31
C HIS A 33 10.70 14.93 0.77
N ARG A 34 9.77 14.17 0.20
CA ARG A 34 8.35 14.16 0.59
C ARG A 34 8.04 13.20 1.73
N VAL A 35 8.97 12.32 2.08
CA VAL A 35 8.75 11.33 3.15
C VAL A 35 9.05 12.01 4.49
N VAL A 36 8.01 12.28 5.24
CA VAL A 36 8.08 12.88 6.59
C VAL A 36 7.74 11.88 7.69
N SER A 37 7.19 10.71 7.31
CA SER A 37 6.82 9.66 8.26
C SER A 37 8.05 9.03 8.92
N THR A 38 7.87 8.59 10.15
CA THR A 38 8.89 7.95 10.97
C THR A 38 8.57 6.48 11.22
N ILE A 39 9.52 5.73 11.77
CA ILE A 39 9.30 4.34 12.22
C ILE A 39 8.24 4.31 13.32
N ASP A 40 8.18 5.34 14.18
CA ASP A 40 7.18 5.42 15.25
C ASP A 40 5.78 5.68 14.71
N ASP A 41 5.64 6.41 13.61
CA ASP A 41 4.35 6.52 12.90
C ASP A 41 3.91 5.17 12.36
N ILE A 42 4.81 4.40 11.75
CA ILE A 42 4.51 3.04 11.31
C ILE A 42 4.08 2.15 12.48
N ARG A 43 4.75 2.24 13.61
CA ARG A 43 4.37 1.49 14.83
C ARG A 43 2.98 1.89 15.32
N ARG A 44 2.73 3.20 15.42
CA ARG A 44 1.48 3.75 15.93
C ARG A 44 0.29 3.42 15.04
N TYR A 45 0.41 3.72 13.74
CA TYR A 45 -0.71 3.62 12.80
C TYR A 45 -0.87 2.25 12.15
N GLY A 46 0.13 1.40 12.22
CA GLY A 46 0.05 0.03 11.71
C GLY A 46 -0.18 -1.03 12.77
N PHE A 47 0.25 -0.77 14.02
CA PHE A 47 0.28 -1.79 15.08
C PHE A 47 -0.20 -1.29 16.44
N GLY A 48 -0.67 -0.05 16.54
CA GLY A 48 -1.26 0.53 17.76
C GLY A 48 -2.70 0.07 17.98
N ASP A 49 -3.38 0.74 18.92
CA ASP A 49 -4.73 0.39 19.34
C ASP A 49 -5.79 0.57 18.24
N ALA A 50 -5.57 1.50 17.30
CA ALA A 50 -6.45 1.77 16.17
C ALA A 50 -5.65 1.84 14.86
N PRO A 51 -5.25 0.68 14.32
CA PRO A 51 -4.42 0.64 13.13
C PRO A 51 -5.19 1.15 11.90
N CYS A 52 -4.53 2.00 11.12
CA CYS A 52 -5.05 2.57 9.87
C CYS A 52 -4.71 1.71 8.65
N PHE A 53 -3.75 0.80 8.76
CA PHE A 53 -3.32 -0.10 7.70
C PHE A 53 -2.89 -1.46 8.26
N GLU A 54 -2.78 -2.41 7.37
CA GLU A 54 -2.19 -3.72 7.58
C GLU A 54 -1.02 -3.93 6.60
N ALA A 55 -0.16 -4.89 6.88
CA ALA A 55 0.91 -5.23 5.95
C ALA A 55 1.18 -6.75 5.88
N LEU A 56 1.62 -7.19 4.71
CA LEU A 56 2.25 -8.48 4.49
C LEU A 56 3.75 -8.28 4.26
N VAL A 57 4.55 -9.21 4.75
CA VAL A 57 5.97 -9.29 4.45
C VAL A 57 6.29 -10.61 3.76
N ALA A 58 7.20 -10.52 2.79
CA ALA A 58 7.81 -11.67 2.15
C ALA A 58 9.18 -11.91 2.78
N GLU A 59 9.48 -13.14 3.13
CA GLU A 59 10.79 -13.56 3.64
C GLU A 59 11.42 -14.58 2.70
N VAL A 60 12.73 -14.45 2.50
CA VAL A 60 13.57 -15.41 1.81
C VAL A 60 14.74 -15.71 2.73
N ASP A 61 14.93 -16.96 3.11
CA ASP A 61 15.99 -17.41 4.02
C ASP A 61 16.04 -16.58 5.32
N GLY A 62 14.87 -16.23 5.88
CA GLY A 62 14.73 -15.47 7.13
C GLY A 62 14.95 -13.95 7.00
N ALA A 63 15.26 -13.45 5.81
CA ALA A 63 15.40 -12.03 5.57
C ALA A 63 14.16 -11.44 4.87
N VAL A 64 13.74 -10.25 5.27
CA VAL A 64 12.64 -9.54 4.60
C VAL A 64 13.06 -9.18 3.17
N ALA A 65 12.34 -9.75 2.21
CA ALA A 65 12.58 -9.64 0.77
C ALA A 65 11.62 -8.67 0.08
N GLY A 66 10.50 -8.34 0.74
CA GLY A 66 9.51 -7.40 0.22
C GLY A 66 8.39 -7.17 1.22
N ALA A 67 7.59 -6.15 0.95
CA ALA A 67 6.46 -5.75 1.77
C ALA A 67 5.30 -5.24 0.92
N CYS A 68 4.09 -5.44 1.42
CA CYS A 68 2.87 -4.90 0.85
C CYS A 68 2.05 -4.26 1.98
N VAL A 69 1.87 -2.95 1.92
CA VAL A 69 1.03 -2.17 2.86
C VAL A 69 -0.32 -1.96 2.20
N PHE A 70 -1.40 -2.20 2.93
CA PHE A 70 -2.76 -2.11 2.41
C PHE A 70 -3.75 -1.74 3.51
N PHE A 71 -4.93 -1.27 3.10
CA PHE A 71 -6.04 -1.00 4.01
C PHE A 71 -7.37 -1.45 3.42
N ALA A 72 -8.35 -1.66 4.30
CA ALA A 72 -9.68 -2.06 3.90
C ALA A 72 -10.35 -0.95 3.06
N SER A 73 -11.07 -1.35 2.03
CA SER A 73 -11.81 -0.46 1.15
C SER A 73 -13.19 -1.06 0.86
N PHE A 74 -14.18 -0.22 0.58
CA PHE A 74 -15.53 -0.65 0.21
C PHE A 74 -15.96 0.02 -1.09
N SER A 75 -16.47 -0.75 -2.03
CA SER A 75 -17.04 -0.24 -3.25
C SER A 75 -18.55 -0.14 -3.15
N THR A 76 -19.09 1.06 -3.13
CA THR A 76 -20.54 1.31 -3.14
C THR A 76 -21.21 0.79 -4.42
N TYR A 77 -20.53 0.89 -5.56
CA TYR A 77 -21.03 0.33 -6.84
C TYR A 77 -21.11 -1.19 -6.83
N ARG A 78 -20.14 -1.86 -6.20
CA ARG A 78 -20.09 -3.33 -6.15
C ARG A 78 -20.84 -3.90 -4.94
N GLY A 79 -21.14 -3.05 -3.93
CA GLY A 79 -21.75 -3.45 -2.67
C GLY A 79 -20.88 -4.45 -1.88
N ARG A 80 -19.55 -4.40 -2.06
CA ARG A 80 -18.62 -5.39 -1.51
C ARG A 80 -17.33 -4.74 -1.00
N PRO A 81 -16.72 -5.32 0.05
CA PRO A 81 -15.40 -4.92 0.49
C PRO A 81 -14.31 -5.34 -0.49
N GLY A 82 -13.17 -4.73 -0.34
CA GLY A 82 -11.93 -5.03 -1.02
C GLY A 82 -10.78 -4.41 -0.26
N VAL A 83 -9.64 -4.25 -0.91
CA VAL A 83 -8.48 -3.59 -0.33
C VAL A 83 -7.87 -2.61 -1.32
N TYR A 84 -7.25 -1.57 -0.74
CA TYR A 84 -6.36 -0.67 -1.47
C TYR A 84 -4.92 -0.94 -1.04
N VAL A 85 -4.06 -1.21 -2.01
CA VAL A 85 -2.62 -1.35 -1.79
C VAL A 85 -1.99 0.02 -1.84
N GLN A 86 -1.43 0.46 -0.72
CA GLN A 86 -0.72 1.72 -0.60
C GLN A 86 0.70 1.60 -1.13
N ASP A 87 1.42 0.58 -0.67
CA ASP A 87 2.81 0.36 -1.03
C ASP A 87 3.07 -1.11 -1.37
N LEU A 88 3.83 -1.35 -2.43
CA LEU A 88 4.37 -2.66 -2.78
C LEU A 88 5.84 -2.51 -3.13
N HIS A 89 6.70 -3.08 -2.31
CA HIS A 89 8.14 -3.07 -2.51
C HIS A 89 8.73 -4.48 -2.53
N VAL A 90 9.69 -4.70 -3.40
CA VAL A 90 10.54 -5.88 -3.42
C VAL A 90 11.99 -5.42 -3.49
N GLU A 91 12.77 -5.84 -2.53
CA GLU A 91 14.20 -5.58 -2.46
C GLU A 91 14.88 -5.95 -3.79
N PRO A 92 15.76 -5.10 -4.36
CA PRO A 92 16.35 -5.31 -5.69
C PRO A 92 16.95 -6.70 -5.90
N ARG A 93 17.65 -7.24 -4.89
CA ARG A 93 18.28 -8.57 -4.94
C ARG A 93 17.28 -9.74 -5.02
N TYR A 94 16.02 -9.53 -4.64
CA TYR A 94 14.95 -10.53 -4.68
C TYR A 94 13.93 -10.32 -5.80
N ARG A 95 14.17 -9.31 -6.66
CA ARG A 95 13.34 -9.10 -7.84
C ARG A 95 13.48 -10.29 -8.81
N ARG A 96 12.47 -10.49 -9.66
CA ARG A 96 12.36 -11.61 -10.63
C ARG A 96 12.22 -13.01 -9.99
N LEU A 97 12.15 -13.12 -8.65
CA LEU A 97 11.85 -14.36 -7.94
C LEU A 97 10.34 -14.53 -7.67
N GLY A 98 9.50 -13.70 -8.28
CA GLY A 98 8.04 -13.75 -8.11
C GLY A 98 7.53 -13.20 -6.76
N VAL A 99 8.39 -12.56 -5.94
CA VAL A 99 8.03 -12.08 -4.60
C VAL A 99 6.83 -11.14 -4.63
N GLY A 100 6.82 -10.15 -5.52
CA GLY A 100 5.72 -9.18 -5.63
C GLY A 100 4.40 -9.86 -6.03
N ALA A 101 4.43 -10.79 -6.99
CA ALA A 101 3.25 -11.55 -7.37
C ALA A 101 2.72 -12.40 -6.21
N LYS A 102 3.60 -13.06 -5.46
CA LYS A 102 3.21 -13.87 -4.28
C LYS A 102 2.59 -13.02 -3.17
N LEU A 103 3.11 -11.81 -2.92
CA LEU A 103 2.51 -10.86 -1.97
C LEU A 103 1.08 -10.51 -2.38
N LEU A 104 0.86 -10.14 -3.64
CA LEU A 104 -0.48 -9.78 -4.14
C LEU A 104 -1.43 -10.98 -4.21
N GLN A 105 -0.94 -12.17 -4.57
CA GLN A 105 -1.73 -13.41 -4.54
C GLN A 105 -2.16 -13.74 -3.11
N ARG A 106 -1.27 -13.61 -2.13
CA ARG A 106 -1.60 -13.82 -0.71
C ARG A 106 -2.61 -12.77 -0.23
N LEU A 107 -2.43 -11.51 -0.62
CA LEU A 107 -3.36 -10.44 -0.30
C LEU A 107 -4.75 -10.70 -0.91
N ALA A 108 -4.82 -11.12 -2.16
CA ALA A 108 -6.08 -11.48 -2.82
C ALA A 108 -6.79 -12.62 -2.10
N ALA A 109 -6.06 -13.66 -1.71
CA ALA A 109 -6.59 -14.78 -0.93
C ALA A 109 -7.12 -14.32 0.44
N LEU A 110 -6.37 -13.49 1.16
CA LEU A 110 -6.77 -12.90 2.43
C LEU A 110 -8.02 -12.02 2.27
N THR A 111 -8.05 -11.17 1.26
CA THR A 111 -9.20 -10.31 0.94
C THR A 111 -10.45 -11.15 0.69
N ARG A 112 -10.33 -12.22 -0.09
CA ARG A 112 -11.43 -13.15 -0.39
C ARG A 112 -11.96 -13.84 0.86
N THR A 113 -11.11 -14.29 1.78
CA THR A 113 -11.55 -14.92 3.04
C THR A 113 -12.32 -13.95 3.94
N ARG A 114 -12.11 -12.64 3.76
CA ARG A 114 -12.82 -11.56 4.46
C ARG A 114 -14.08 -11.07 3.70
N GLY A 115 -14.50 -11.78 2.65
CA GLY A 115 -15.65 -11.42 1.83
C GLY A 115 -15.40 -10.34 0.78
N GLY A 116 -14.14 -9.94 0.60
CA GLY A 116 -13.74 -8.94 -0.38
C GLY A 116 -13.57 -9.53 -1.78
N ILE A 117 -13.73 -8.69 -2.80
CA ILE A 117 -13.77 -9.12 -4.20
C ILE A 117 -12.82 -8.36 -5.13
N TYR A 118 -12.06 -7.38 -4.62
CA TYR A 118 -11.15 -6.58 -5.46
C TYR A 118 -9.92 -6.11 -4.70
N ILE A 119 -8.88 -5.82 -5.48
CA ILE A 119 -7.70 -5.05 -5.10
C ILE A 119 -7.66 -3.80 -5.97
N ARG A 120 -7.39 -2.64 -5.37
CA ARG A 120 -7.09 -1.38 -6.07
C ARG A 120 -5.73 -0.86 -5.62
N LEU A 121 -5.08 -0.12 -6.49
CA LEU A 121 -3.83 0.56 -6.21
C LEU A 121 -3.65 1.72 -7.19
N SER A 122 -2.72 2.62 -6.88
CA SER A 122 -2.26 3.65 -7.80
C SER A 122 -0.81 3.40 -8.18
N VAL A 123 -0.47 3.75 -9.41
CA VAL A 123 0.90 3.66 -9.95
C VAL A 123 1.26 5.01 -10.54
N ASP A 124 2.44 5.52 -10.22
CA ASP A 124 2.95 6.72 -10.88
C ASP A 124 3.02 6.49 -12.40
N ALA A 125 2.50 7.43 -13.18
CA ALA A 125 2.44 7.33 -14.64
C ALA A 125 3.83 7.14 -15.29
N ARG A 126 4.90 7.57 -14.61
CA ARG A 126 6.30 7.41 -15.04
C ARG A 126 6.85 6.02 -14.74
N ASN A 127 6.22 5.26 -13.82
CA ASN A 127 6.70 3.93 -13.41
C ASN A 127 6.18 2.83 -14.36
N THR A 128 6.67 2.83 -15.59
CA THR A 128 6.27 1.86 -16.63
C THR A 128 6.65 0.42 -16.25
N ALA A 129 7.69 0.23 -15.46
CA ALA A 129 8.10 -1.09 -14.98
C ALA A 129 7.07 -1.71 -14.04
N ALA A 130 6.52 -0.92 -13.12
CA ALA A 130 5.45 -1.35 -12.24
C ALA A 130 4.15 -1.60 -13.01
N GLN A 131 3.79 -0.71 -13.95
CA GLN A 131 2.62 -0.90 -14.82
C GLN A 131 2.69 -2.23 -15.56
N GLY A 132 3.80 -2.51 -16.24
CA GLY A 132 3.99 -3.78 -16.93
C GLY A 132 4.03 -5.01 -16.00
N PHE A 133 4.44 -4.85 -14.74
CA PHE A 133 4.32 -5.91 -13.74
C PHE A 133 2.87 -6.20 -13.40
N TYR A 134 2.06 -5.16 -13.13
CA TYR A 134 0.65 -5.31 -12.78
C TYR A 134 -0.15 -5.92 -13.93
N ASP A 135 0.06 -5.46 -15.17
CA ASP A 135 -0.60 -6.00 -16.36
C ASP A 135 -0.36 -7.52 -16.51
N ARG A 136 0.88 -7.98 -16.29
CA ARG A 136 1.22 -9.40 -16.39
C ARG A 136 0.53 -10.29 -15.37
N ILE A 137 0.09 -9.73 -14.24
CA ILE A 137 -0.64 -10.48 -13.20
C ILE A 137 -2.14 -10.21 -13.21
N GLY A 138 -2.64 -9.49 -14.22
CA GLY A 138 -4.07 -9.25 -14.42
C GLY A 138 -4.64 -8.06 -13.63
N ILE A 139 -3.80 -7.19 -13.07
CA ILE A 139 -4.21 -5.92 -12.48
C ILE A 139 -4.05 -4.84 -13.55
N VAL A 140 -5.16 -4.49 -14.20
CA VAL A 140 -5.16 -3.62 -15.37
C VAL A 140 -5.45 -2.16 -15.01
N HIS A 141 -4.93 -1.24 -15.83
CA HIS A 141 -5.17 0.18 -15.69
C HIS A 141 -6.65 0.53 -15.90
N SER A 142 -7.21 1.34 -15.01
CA SER A 142 -8.56 1.89 -15.12
C SER A 142 -8.50 3.27 -15.78
N ALA A 143 -8.64 3.33 -17.10
CA ALA A 143 -8.48 4.58 -17.87
C ALA A 143 -9.57 5.63 -17.59
N GLY A 144 -10.69 5.25 -16.96
CA GLY A 144 -11.80 6.14 -16.64
C GLY A 144 -11.69 6.83 -15.27
N GLU A 145 -10.62 6.59 -14.50
CA GLU A 145 -10.48 7.12 -13.14
C GLU A 145 -9.23 8.00 -13.03
N LEU A 146 -9.40 9.17 -12.41
CA LEU A 146 -8.32 10.08 -12.05
C LEU A 146 -8.26 10.20 -10.54
N ILE A 147 -7.05 10.27 -9.98
CA ILE A 147 -6.84 10.52 -8.55
C ILE A 147 -6.88 12.01 -8.32
N HIS A 148 -7.76 12.43 -7.39
CA HIS A 148 -7.79 13.78 -6.84
C HIS A 148 -7.47 13.71 -5.37
N ALA A 149 -6.67 14.65 -4.87
CA ALA A 149 -6.27 14.71 -3.48
C ALA A 149 -6.10 16.16 -3.01
N ALA A 150 -6.36 16.39 -1.74
CA ALA A 150 -6.00 17.62 -1.04
C ALA A 150 -4.99 17.26 0.04
N TYR A 151 -3.90 17.98 0.10
CA TYR A 151 -2.83 17.83 1.09
C TYR A 151 -2.47 19.21 1.65
N ASP A 152 -1.86 19.23 2.82
CA ASP A 152 -1.30 20.41 3.45
C ASP A 152 -2.31 21.57 3.49
N GLU A 153 -1.94 22.75 3.02
CA GLU A 153 -2.79 23.96 3.02
C GLU A 153 -4.14 23.75 2.33
N ALA A 154 -4.22 22.94 1.28
CA ALA A 154 -5.48 22.65 0.59
C ALA A 154 -6.41 21.79 1.44
N PHE A 155 -5.87 20.85 2.22
CA PHE A 155 -6.63 20.08 3.19
C PHE A 155 -7.11 20.94 4.34
N ASP A 156 -6.22 21.77 4.91
CA ASP A 156 -6.54 22.67 6.02
C ASP A 156 -7.65 23.66 5.62
N ALA A 157 -7.57 24.25 4.44
CA ALA A 157 -8.61 25.17 3.93
C ALA A 157 -9.99 24.49 3.79
N LEU A 158 -10.02 23.21 3.38
CA LEU A 158 -11.28 22.45 3.33
C LEU A 158 -11.82 22.13 4.72
N ALA A 159 -10.94 21.81 5.67
CA ALA A 159 -11.32 21.52 7.05
C ALA A 159 -11.89 22.78 7.74
N ASP A 160 -11.19 23.90 7.62
CA ASP A 160 -11.59 25.19 8.22
C ASP A 160 -12.97 25.64 7.71
N ALA A 161 -13.23 25.47 6.40
CA ALA A 161 -14.54 25.78 5.82
C ALA A 161 -15.66 24.87 6.35
N GLY A 162 -15.33 23.66 6.81
CA GLY A 162 -16.29 22.73 7.42
C GLY A 162 -16.60 23.02 8.88
N ASP A 163 -15.73 23.73 9.58
CA ASP A 163 -15.88 24.11 10.99
C ASP A 163 -16.68 25.42 11.18
N GLU A 164 -17.05 26.12 10.10
CA GLU A 164 -17.96 27.26 10.20
C GLU A 164 -19.33 26.79 10.71
N PRO A 165 -19.91 27.49 11.73
CA PRO A 165 -21.20 27.10 12.30
C PRO A 165 -22.27 27.15 11.20
N THR A 166 -22.99 26.05 11.02
CA THR A 166 -24.11 25.96 10.09
C THR A 166 -25.12 27.05 10.44
N VAL A 167 -25.20 28.08 9.62
CA VAL A 167 -26.24 29.11 9.73
C VAL A 167 -27.55 28.40 9.35
N THR A 168 -28.33 28.02 10.35
CA THR A 168 -29.69 27.51 10.18
C THR A 168 -30.53 28.62 9.56
N ALA A 169 -30.95 28.49 8.32
CA ALA A 169 -31.90 29.36 7.65
C ALA A 169 -33.31 29.13 8.17
#